data_0181df281a62f6a45f66cc44e549c954
#
_entry.id   0181df281a62f6a45f66cc44e549c954
#
_cell.length_a   1.000
_cell.length_b   1.000
_cell.length_c   1.000
_cell.angle_alpha   90.00
_cell.angle_beta   90.00
_cell.angle_gamma   90.00
#
_symmetry.space_group_name_H-M   'P 1'
#
loop_
_entity.id
_entity.type
_entity.pdbx_description
1 polymer ?
#
loop_
_entity_poly.entity_id
_entity_poly.type
_entity_poly.pdbx_seq_one_letter_code
_entity_poly.pdbx_strand_id
1 'polypeptide(L)'
;MISEDAGSEELESIAFAVHSLVGLPTTIRSLKRKGLRLEKGKILDRDYTGPVLEEVLRTGKTIRGVPKEGTYLGRNVAVSPIFSEDGKVIAAIGIVDLLSVLEMQEIIRTVVNNSHAVVFLWKNDEKWSSEFVSENVVQFGYTVEDFISGRVLYGDIIHPDDLKRIKDSLKERIRRGEVDFNIEYRIFTKAGDLHWVNERTFIQRSPDGEVTHLQGLVLDITERKKSEEALRKSLETQKLLRTIINNSQAVAFLWENKENLPTVYVSENVTQFGYTVEDFTSGKIPYKSIVHRDDIDSVIGILKRNIAEKQDSFNIEYRIFTGDGKMLWVDEKTFIQRDKEEKATHFQGLVVDITERKEAQKMLEIQRELGAELSTTWNLQTMLNRVLDSCLQINGLDTGGIYLKDELLDQINLVAYRGISPEFREKVSRYKADSLEARQIWIEKPIYSLDFYSDTMADAVKREGIKAVAIVPLKYRGEVVGSLNFASHTLNKIPWSIRNFLESIALQVVNYVAPVCIQAELS
;
A
#
# COMPACT_ATOMS: atom_id res chain seq x y z
N MET A 1 15.37 5.45 82.41
CA MET A 1 16.72 5.32 81.83
C MET A 1 17.04 3.84 81.75
N ILE A 2 17.61 3.37 80.65
CA ILE A 2 18.06 1.98 80.51
C ILE A 2 19.25 1.81 81.48
N SER A 3 19.26 0.74 82.29
CA SER A 3 20.42 0.34 83.08
C SER A 3 21.13 -0.84 82.47
N GLU A 4 22.39 -1.07 82.87
CA GLU A 4 23.14 -2.26 82.46
C GLU A 4 22.56 -3.60 82.98
N ASP A 5 21.65 -3.51 83.98
CA ASP A 5 20.89 -4.63 84.57
C ASP A 5 19.43 -4.68 84.10
N ALA A 6 19.02 -3.86 83.14
CA ALA A 6 17.65 -3.84 82.64
C ALA A 6 17.20 -5.18 82.10
N GLY A 7 16.07 -5.69 82.58
CA GLY A 7 15.48 -6.94 82.10
C GLY A 7 14.61 -6.73 80.85
N SER A 8 14.11 -7.83 80.29
CA SER A 8 13.27 -7.82 79.09
C SER A 8 12.02 -6.96 79.21
N GLU A 9 11.41 -6.86 80.42
CA GLU A 9 10.22 -6.01 80.66
C GLU A 9 10.55 -4.54 80.60
N GLU A 10 11.71 -4.11 81.05
CA GLU A 10 12.17 -2.72 81.03
C GLU A 10 12.60 -2.29 79.63
N LEU A 11 13.06 -3.21 78.80
CA LEU A 11 13.51 -2.99 77.46
C LEU A 11 12.36 -3.06 76.44
N GLU A 12 11.20 -3.57 76.85
CA GLU A 12 10.02 -3.81 75.94
C GLU A 12 9.54 -2.56 75.22
N SER A 13 9.34 -1.44 75.94
CA SER A 13 8.87 -0.19 75.38
C SER A 13 9.77 0.36 74.26
N ILE A 14 11.10 0.21 74.41
CA ILE A 14 12.07 0.68 73.45
C ILE A 14 12.07 -0.22 72.24
N ALA A 15 12.00 -1.55 72.41
CA ALA A 15 11.92 -2.51 71.31
C ALA A 15 10.65 -2.28 70.50
N PHE A 16 9.51 -2.06 71.12
CA PHE A 16 8.26 -1.74 70.42
C PHE A 16 8.32 -0.42 69.68
N ALA A 17 8.90 0.63 70.28
CA ALA A 17 9.08 1.92 69.65
C ALA A 17 9.92 1.78 68.35
N VAL A 18 11.05 1.11 68.43
CA VAL A 18 11.93 0.89 67.27
C VAL A 18 11.25 0.00 66.25
N HIS A 19 10.63 -1.10 66.67
CA HIS A 19 9.92 -2.02 65.77
C HIS A 19 8.77 -1.29 65.03
N SER A 20 8.00 -0.46 65.75
CA SER A 20 6.91 0.31 65.14
C SER A 20 7.41 1.33 64.12
N LEU A 21 8.58 1.90 64.37
CA LEU A 21 9.19 2.88 63.45
C LEU A 21 9.71 2.24 62.20
N VAL A 22 10.34 1.05 62.28
CA VAL A 22 11.03 0.43 61.15
C VAL A 22 10.26 -0.73 60.51
N GLY A 23 9.27 -1.31 61.19
CA GLY A 23 8.50 -2.47 60.71
C GLY A 23 9.27 -3.79 60.62
N LEU A 24 10.52 -3.81 61.08
CA LEU A 24 11.45 -4.92 60.94
C LEU A 24 11.67 -5.68 62.28
N PRO A 25 12.08 -6.97 62.27
CA PRO A 25 12.42 -7.69 63.49
C PRO A 25 13.46 -6.94 64.29
N THR A 26 13.16 -6.74 65.56
CA THR A 26 13.97 -5.94 66.49
C THR A 26 14.40 -6.79 67.64
N THR A 27 15.69 -6.70 68.01
CA THR A 27 16.26 -7.38 69.17
C THR A 27 16.92 -6.35 70.06
N ILE A 28 16.85 -6.52 71.41
CA ILE A 28 17.49 -5.65 72.34
C ILE A 28 17.87 -6.46 73.58
N ARG A 29 19.07 -6.20 74.16
CA ARG A 29 19.45 -6.73 75.45
C ARG A 29 20.35 -5.75 76.24
N SER A 30 20.31 -5.81 77.54
CA SER A 30 21.28 -5.12 78.40
C SER A 30 22.60 -5.85 78.53
N LEU A 31 23.58 -5.18 79.12
CA LEU A 31 24.90 -5.69 79.27
C LEU A 31 24.91 -6.95 80.15
N LYS A 32 24.12 -6.95 81.27
CA LYS A 32 24.17 -8.01 82.31
C LYS A 32 23.01 -9.01 82.24
N ARG A 33 21.92 -8.69 81.54
CA ARG A 33 20.74 -9.56 81.47
C ARG A 33 20.39 -9.87 80.03
N LYS A 34 19.71 -10.99 79.84
CA LYS A 34 19.13 -11.39 78.59
C LYS A 34 18.03 -10.38 78.19
N GLY A 35 17.86 -10.21 76.93
CA GLY A 35 16.91 -9.25 76.33
C GLY A 35 15.69 -9.87 75.74
N LEU A 36 15.18 -9.23 74.69
CA LEU A 36 14.00 -9.69 74.00
C LEU A 36 14.14 -9.61 72.47
N ARG A 37 13.32 -10.42 71.79
CA ARG A 37 13.15 -10.47 70.34
C ARG A 37 11.72 -10.18 70.00
N LEU A 38 11.53 -9.19 69.12
CA LEU A 38 10.25 -8.70 68.65
C LEU A 38 10.12 -8.84 67.13
N GLU A 39 9.08 -9.50 66.66
CA GLU A 39 8.76 -9.63 65.24
C GLU A 39 7.26 -9.51 65.00
N LYS A 40 6.85 -8.85 63.92
CA LYS A 40 5.44 -8.67 63.53
C LYS A 40 4.55 -8.19 64.69
N GLY A 41 5.08 -7.25 65.47
CA GLY A 41 4.38 -6.67 66.63
C GLY A 41 4.21 -7.60 67.83
N LYS A 42 4.94 -8.76 67.89
CA LYS A 42 4.85 -9.73 68.99
C LYS A 42 6.21 -10.04 69.56
N ILE A 43 6.31 -10.15 70.86
CA ILE A 43 7.52 -10.66 71.49
C ILE A 43 7.59 -12.18 71.32
N LEU A 44 8.62 -12.63 70.65
CA LEU A 44 8.86 -14.07 70.40
C LEU A 44 9.77 -14.74 71.41
N ASP A 45 10.63 -13.96 72.07
CA ASP A 45 11.55 -14.46 73.05
C ASP A 45 11.88 -13.36 74.07
N ARG A 46 11.77 -13.68 75.37
CA ARG A 46 12.05 -12.75 76.49
C ARG A 46 13.42 -13.04 77.20
N ASP A 47 14.09 -14.10 76.75
CA ASP A 47 15.44 -14.48 77.24
C ASP A 47 16.44 -14.45 76.07
N TYR A 48 16.21 -13.58 75.09
CA TYR A 48 17.01 -13.58 73.88
C TYR A 48 18.43 -13.09 74.08
N THR A 49 19.37 -13.89 73.56
CA THR A 49 20.74 -13.50 73.34
C THR A 49 21.15 -13.84 71.94
N GLY A 50 21.92 -13.00 71.29
CA GLY A 50 22.35 -13.21 69.92
C GLY A 50 23.86 -12.97 69.79
N PRO A 51 24.56 -13.75 68.96
CA PRO A 51 26.02 -13.64 68.87
C PRO A 51 26.51 -12.25 68.51
N VAL A 52 25.78 -11.55 67.64
CA VAL A 52 26.10 -10.17 67.21
C VAL A 52 25.79 -9.15 68.30
N LEU A 53 24.73 -9.36 69.11
CA LEU A 53 24.44 -8.51 70.27
C LEU A 53 25.55 -8.64 71.31
N GLU A 54 26.00 -9.86 71.57
CA GLU A 54 27.14 -10.16 72.51
C GLU A 54 28.40 -9.46 72.03
N GLU A 55 28.75 -9.58 70.76
CA GLU A 55 29.94 -8.96 70.21
C GLU A 55 29.88 -7.43 70.29
N VAL A 56 28.72 -6.81 70.00
CA VAL A 56 28.50 -5.34 70.10
C VAL A 56 28.64 -4.90 71.57
N LEU A 57 28.08 -5.64 72.53
CA LEU A 57 28.21 -5.34 73.95
C LEU A 57 29.64 -5.39 74.40
N ARG A 58 30.40 -6.38 73.91
CA ARG A 58 31.80 -6.55 74.23
C ARG A 58 32.74 -5.51 73.64
N THR A 59 32.44 -5.12 72.33
CA THR A 59 33.36 -4.27 71.58
C THR A 59 32.96 -2.79 71.63
N GLY A 60 31.74 -2.48 71.97
CA GLY A 60 31.15 -1.10 71.87
C GLY A 60 31.06 -0.56 70.47
N LYS A 61 31.16 -1.41 69.45
CA LYS A 61 31.12 -0.98 68.05
C LYS A 61 29.88 -1.49 67.38
N THR A 62 29.30 -0.66 66.53
CA THR A 62 28.20 -1.06 65.66
C THR A 62 28.65 -2.11 64.63
N ILE A 63 27.89 -3.19 64.50
CA ILE A 63 28.15 -4.29 63.58
C ILE A 63 27.01 -4.32 62.57
N ARG A 64 27.35 -4.38 61.25
CA ARG A 64 26.45 -4.59 60.16
C ARG A 64 26.95 -5.75 59.33
N GLY A 65 26.05 -6.68 58.96
CA GLY A 65 26.40 -7.81 58.12
C GLY A 65 25.54 -9.04 58.37
N VAL A 66 25.98 -10.17 57.83
CA VAL A 66 25.27 -11.45 57.95
C VAL A 66 25.92 -12.29 59.07
N PRO A 67 25.19 -12.63 60.16
CA PRO A 67 25.68 -13.48 61.22
C PRO A 67 26.04 -14.87 60.67
N LYS A 68 27.14 -15.41 61.20
CA LYS A 68 27.63 -16.78 60.90
C LYS A 68 26.93 -17.84 61.71
N GLU A 69 26.22 -17.45 62.78
CA GLU A 69 25.50 -18.33 63.70
C GLU A 69 24.32 -17.60 64.36
N GLY A 70 23.47 -18.33 65.04
CA GLY A 70 22.34 -17.79 65.82
C GLY A 70 21.00 -17.71 65.00
N THR A 71 19.99 -17.13 65.64
CA THR A 71 18.61 -17.10 65.16
C THR A 71 18.46 -16.44 63.77
N TYR A 72 19.33 -15.49 63.44
CA TYR A 72 19.33 -14.74 62.23
C TYR A 72 20.47 -15.11 61.27
N LEU A 73 20.94 -16.36 61.35
CA LEU A 73 21.89 -16.90 60.37
C LEU A 73 21.44 -16.64 58.92
N GLY A 74 22.30 -16.08 58.08
CA GLY A 74 22.03 -15.80 56.69
C GLY A 74 21.18 -14.56 56.40
N ARG A 75 20.75 -13.80 57.44
CA ARG A 75 19.97 -12.56 57.28
C ARG A 75 20.83 -11.34 57.64
N ASN A 76 20.69 -10.26 56.93
CA ASN A 76 21.40 -9.02 57.24
C ASN A 76 20.93 -8.46 58.59
N VAL A 77 21.84 -8.11 59.46
CA VAL A 77 21.56 -7.47 60.75
C VAL A 77 22.38 -6.18 60.90
N ALA A 78 21.78 -5.22 61.54
CA ALA A 78 22.47 -4.01 62.01
C ALA A 78 22.27 -3.92 63.53
N VAL A 79 23.36 -4.00 64.29
CA VAL A 79 23.31 -3.95 65.72
C VAL A 79 24.22 -2.82 66.25
N SER A 80 23.68 -1.98 67.10
CA SER A 80 24.39 -0.83 67.68
C SER A 80 24.36 -0.85 69.16
N PRO A 81 25.44 -0.39 69.83
CA PRO A 81 25.48 -0.23 71.26
C PRO A 81 24.64 0.97 71.74
N ILE A 82 24.09 0.87 72.88
CA ILE A 82 23.47 1.97 73.66
C ILE A 82 24.41 2.32 74.79
N PHE A 83 24.73 3.60 74.89
CA PHE A 83 25.69 4.10 75.91
C PHE A 83 24.97 4.80 77.07
N SER A 84 25.53 4.73 78.26
CA SER A 84 25.16 5.58 79.39
C SER A 84 25.69 7.00 79.17
N GLU A 85 25.26 7.94 79.99
CA GLU A 85 25.74 9.33 79.96
C GLU A 85 27.26 9.44 80.17
N ASP A 86 27.85 8.50 80.87
CA ASP A 86 29.33 8.41 81.10
C ASP A 86 30.05 7.71 79.95
N GLY A 87 29.39 7.34 78.87
CA GLY A 87 30.00 6.73 77.69
C GLY A 87 30.26 5.25 77.80
N LYS A 88 29.71 4.54 78.75
CA LYS A 88 29.83 3.07 78.90
C LYS A 88 28.71 2.38 78.15
N VAL A 89 29.02 1.22 77.49
CA VAL A 89 28.00 0.39 76.86
C VAL A 89 27.10 -0.23 77.94
N ILE A 90 25.80 0.04 77.89
CA ILE A 90 24.80 -0.49 78.85
C ILE A 90 23.82 -1.46 78.20
N ALA A 91 23.60 -1.37 76.84
CA ALA A 91 22.77 -2.28 76.12
C ALA A 91 23.17 -2.32 74.61
N ALA A 92 22.60 -3.23 73.85
CA ALA A 92 22.71 -3.28 72.39
C ALA A 92 21.32 -3.51 71.78
N ILE A 93 21.08 -2.85 70.70
CA ILE A 93 19.81 -2.98 69.90
C ILE A 93 20.15 -3.41 68.49
N GLY A 94 19.40 -4.37 67.93
CA GLY A 94 19.57 -4.89 66.60
C GLY A 94 18.29 -4.87 65.80
N ILE A 95 18.43 -4.57 64.53
CA ILE A 95 17.38 -4.63 63.54
C ILE A 95 17.83 -5.65 62.48
N VAL A 96 16.90 -6.52 62.08
CA VAL A 96 17.14 -7.56 61.08
C VAL A 96 16.59 -7.14 59.74
N ASP A 97 17.31 -7.45 58.66
CA ASP A 97 16.97 -7.12 57.24
C ASP A 97 16.99 -5.63 56.89
N LEU A 98 17.47 -4.74 57.77
CA LEU A 98 17.59 -3.32 57.44
C LEU A 98 18.41 -3.07 56.17
N LEU A 99 19.53 -3.78 56.00
CA LEU A 99 20.39 -3.67 54.80
C LEU A 99 19.71 -4.19 53.57
N SER A 100 18.98 -5.33 53.65
CA SER A 100 18.27 -5.89 52.50
C SER A 100 17.12 -4.97 52.02
N VAL A 101 16.47 -4.26 52.92
CA VAL A 101 15.45 -3.24 52.54
C VAL A 101 16.10 -2.06 51.85
N LEU A 102 17.24 -1.56 52.35
CA LEU A 102 17.97 -0.46 51.72
C LEU A 102 18.53 -0.86 50.34
N GLU A 103 19.12 -2.04 50.24
CA GLU A 103 19.61 -2.59 48.97
C GLU A 103 18.48 -2.77 47.97
N MET A 104 17.30 -3.27 48.40
CA MET A 104 16.15 -3.43 47.54
C MET A 104 15.63 -2.07 47.03
N GLN A 105 15.60 -1.03 47.88
CA GLN A 105 15.24 0.31 47.48
C GLN A 105 16.19 0.87 46.42
N GLU A 106 17.51 0.63 46.57
CA GLU A 106 18.52 1.08 45.62
C GLU A 106 18.43 0.31 44.28
N ILE A 107 18.15 -0.98 44.33
CA ILE A 107 17.89 -1.80 43.13
C ILE A 107 16.67 -1.28 42.39
N ILE A 108 15.54 -1.05 43.08
CA ILE A 108 14.31 -0.51 42.47
C ILE A 108 14.58 0.86 41.84
N ARG A 109 15.28 1.76 42.58
CA ARG A 109 15.66 3.08 42.05
C ARG A 109 16.51 2.96 40.79
N THR A 110 17.50 2.06 40.80
CA THR A 110 18.36 1.83 39.64
C THR A 110 17.59 1.27 38.47
N VAL A 111 16.71 0.30 38.69
CA VAL A 111 15.87 -0.29 37.63
C VAL A 111 14.93 0.78 37.01
N VAL A 112 14.29 1.59 37.86
CA VAL A 112 13.39 2.66 37.40
C VAL A 112 14.16 3.71 36.60
N ASN A 113 15.27 4.21 37.11
CA ASN A 113 16.05 5.27 36.48
C ASN A 113 16.73 4.85 35.16
N ASN A 114 17.04 3.55 35.01
CA ASN A 114 17.60 2.98 33.79
C ASN A 114 16.51 2.51 32.79
N SER A 115 15.24 2.58 33.18
CA SER A 115 14.15 2.23 32.28
C SER A 115 13.87 3.37 31.29
N HIS A 116 13.19 3.06 30.18
CA HIS A 116 12.69 4.08 29.25
C HIS A 116 11.39 4.74 29.73
N ALA A 117 10.75 4.20 30.77
CA ALA A 117 9.54 4.76 31.33
C ALA A 117 9.87 5.70 32.50
N VAL A 118 9.38 6.92 32.45
CA VAL A 118 9.44 7.88 33.57
C VAL A 118 8.29 7.60 34.53
N VAL A 119 8.62 7.50 35.81
CA VAL A 119 7.64 7.28 36.87
C VAL A 119 7.29 8.62 37.50
N PHE A 120 5.99 8.88 37.61
CA PHE A 120 5.46 10.04 38.32
C PHE A 120 4.52 9.61 39.43
N LEU A 121 4.48 10.41 40.51
CA LEU A 121 3.41 10.42 41.48
C LEU A 121 2.82 11.83 41.52
N TRP A 122 1.60 11.95 41.05
CA TRP A 122 0.89 13.21 41.01
C TRP A 122 -0.19 13.31 42.09
N LYS A 123 -0.40 14.51 42.59
CA LYS A 123 -1.63 14.85 43.34
C LYS A 123 -2.81 14.85 42.38
N ASN A 124 -3.97 14.50 42.91
CA ASN A 124 -5.24 14.66 42.18
C ASN A 124 -5.73 16.12 42.20
N ASP A 125 -4.91 17.00 41.63
CA ASP A 125 -5.24 18.43 41.49
C ASP A 125 -5.45 18.81 40.02
N GLU A 126 -5.73 20.07 39.75
CA GLU A 126 -6.16 20.56 38.41
C GLU A 126 -5.07 20.38 37.34
N LYS A 127 -3.80 20.44 37.72
CA LYS A 127 -2.66 20.39 36.78
C LYS A 127 -1.66 19.28 37.08
N TRP A 128 -2.01 18.36 38.01
CA TRP A 128 -1.19 17.21 38.37
C TRP A 128 0.18 17.62 38.90
N SER A 129 0.18 18.28 40.07
CA SER A 129 1.43 18.58 40.79
C SER A 129 2.17 17.30 41.15
N SER A 130 3.45 17.28 40.88
CA SER A 130 4.27 16.06 41.10
C SER A 130 4.83 16.03 42.52
N GLU A 131 4.59 14.95 43.28
CA GLU A 131 5.25 14.67 44.57
C GLU A 131 6.50 13.80 44.39
N PHE A 132 6.53 13.04 43.31
CA PHE A 132 7.71 12.24 42.93
C PHE A 132 7.81 12.19 41.41
N VAL A 133 9.05 12.21 40.92
CA VAL A 133 9.39 11.90 39.53
C VAL A 133 10.76 11.19 39.52
N SER A 134 10.88 10.17 38.68
CA SER A 134 12.14 9.45 38.53
C SER A 134 13.19 10.27 37.77
N GLU A 135 14.47 10.03 38.03
CA GLU A 135 15.59 10.83 37.48
C GLU A 135 15.68 10.77 35.94
N ASN A 136 15.21 9.68 35.37
CA ASN A 136 15.18 9.51 33.88
C ASN A 136 14.21 10.46 33.17
N VAL A 137 13.52 11.34 33.88
CA VAL A 137 12.74 12.46 33.28
C VAL A 137 13.62 13.39 32.43
N VAL A 138 14.95 13.33 32.66
CA VAL A 138 15.94 14.05 31.83
C VAL A 138 15.86 13.73 30.34
N GLN A 139 15.29 12.57 29.98
CA GLN A 139 15.04 12.24 28.57
C GLN A 139 14.09 13.20 27.87
N PHE A 140 13.23 13.89 28.61
CA PHE A 140 12.38 14.97 28.11
C PHE A 140 13.00 16.35 28.28
N GLY A 141 14.27 16.43 28.73
CA GLY A 141 15.00 17.68 28.95
C GLY A 141 14.68 18.38 30.26
N TYR A 142 13.79 17.84 31.09
CA TYR A 142 13.44 18.37 32.40
C TYR A 142 14.29 17.73 33.49
N THR A 143 14.39 18.42 34.65
CA THR A 143 14.99 17.89 35.86
C THR A 143 13.91 17.50 36.87
N VAL A 144 14.26 16.63 37.82
CA VAL A 144 13.41 16.28 38.96
C VAL A 144 12.92 17.56 39.67
N GLU A 145 13.85 18.51 39.90
CA GLU A 145 13.59 19.76 40.61
C GLU A 145 12.58 20.67 39.85
N ASP A 146 12.53 20.62 38.52
CA ASP A 146 11.55 21.39 37.75
C ASP A 146 10.12 21.01 38.13
N PHE A 147 9.84 19.72 38.39
CA PHE A 147 8.53 19.19 38.75
C PHE A 147 8.25 19.30 40.28
N ILE A 148 9.21 18.89 41.09
CA ILE A 148 9.02 18.82 42.56
C ILE A 148 8.88 20.24 43.17
N SER A 149 9.60 21.23 42.63
CA SER A 149 9.43 22.64 43.06
C SER A 149 8.14 23.30 42.60
N GLY A 150 7.38 22.66 41.72
CA GLY A 150 6.18 23.21 41.09
C GLY A 150 6.43 24.29 40.03
N ARG A 151 7.71 24.47 39.60
CA ARG A 151 8.05 25.38 38.48
C ARG A 151 7.45 24.90 37.16
N VAL A 152 7.33 23.58 37.01
CA VAL A 152 6.66 22.94 35.89
C VAL A 152 5.60 22.00 36.44
N LEU A 153 4.37 22.17 36.03
CA LEU A 153 3.29 21.23 36.32
C LEU A 153 3.12 20.27 35.16
N TYR A 154 2.80 19.01 35.44
CA TYR A 154 2.73 18.00 34.36
C TYR A 154 1.69 18.37 33.27
N GLY A 155 0.56 18.94 33.67
CA GLY A 155 -0.46 19.44 32.76
C GLY A 155 0.00 20.54 31.80
N ASP A 156 1.06 21.31 32.19
CA ASP A 156 1.56 22.41 31.36
C ASP A 156 2.43 21.91 30.18
N ILE A 157 2.99 20.72 30.26
CA ILE A 157 3.78 20.11 29.18
C ILE A 157 2.93 19.32 28.19
N ILE A 158 1.67 19.03 28.50
CA ILE A 158 0.76 18.31 27.62
C ILE A 158 0.34 19.24 26.47
N HIS A 159 0.29 18.67 25.26
CA HIS A 159 -0.19 19.42 24.09
C HIS A 159 -1.63 19.95 24.33
N PRO A 160 -1.93 21.23 24.04
CA PRO A 160 -3.23 21.84 24.34
C PRO A 160 -4.44 21.07 23.79
N ASP A 161 -4.35 20.54 22.57
CA ASP A 161 -5.44 19.78 21.95
C ASP A 161 -5.73 18.47 22.71
N ASP A 162 -4.72 17.88 23.37
CA ASP A 162 -4.84 16.59 24.08
C ASP A 162 -5.28 16.77 25.53
N LEU A 163 -4.96 17.92 26.15
CA LEU A 163 -5.20 18.18 27.58
C LEU A 163 -6.67 18.02 28.00
N LYS A 164 -7.61 18.58 27.21
CA LYS A 164 -9.04 18.44 27.48
C LYS A 164 -9.49 16.99 27.43
N ARG A 165 -9.09 16.27 26.39
CA ARG A 165 -9.42 14.84 26.20
C ARG A 165 -8.91 13.98 27.35
N ILE A 166 -7.69 14.25 27.84
CA ILE A 166 -7.09 13.51 28.95
C ILE A 166 -7.87 13.80 30.25
N LYS A 167 -8.16 15.07 30.55
CA LYS A 167 -8.95 15.48 31.73
C LYS A 167 -10.32 14.83 31.75
N ASP A 168 -11.04 14.87 30.63
CA ASP A 168 -12.38 14.30 30.52
C ASP A 168 -12.33 12.76 30.65
N SER A 169 -11.33 12.10 30.02
CA SER A 169 -11.10 10.67 30.14
C SER A 169 -10.80 10.25 31.58
N LEU A 170 -9.92 10.97 32.28
CA LEU A 170 -9.58 10.67 33.66
C LEU A 170 -10.80 10.79 34.59
N LYS A 171 -11.58 11.88 34.47
CA LYS A 171 -12.81 12.09 35.26
C LYS A 171 -13.81 10.94 35.07
N GLU A 172 -14.03 10.52 33.83
CA GLU A 172 -14.96 9.45 33.53
C GLU A 172 -14.49 8.10 34.12
N ARG A 173 -13.20 7.80 34.06
CA ARG A 173 -12.61 6.57 34.61
C ARG A 173 -12.66 6.56 36.13
N ILE A 174 -12.35 7.68 36.77
CA ILE A 174 -12.53 7.87 38.23
C ILE A 174 -13.98 7.59 38.63
N ARG A 175 -14.96 8.12 37.89
CA ARG A 175 -16.41 7.94 38.14
C ARG A 175 -16.82 6.46 37.98
N ARG A 176 -16.22 5.73 37.04
CA ARG A 176 -16.46 4.29 36.83
C ARG A 176 -15.77 3.39 37.86
N GLY A 177 -14.96 3.96 38.74
CA GLY A 177 -14.22 3.18 39.73
C GLY A 177 -13.04 2.39 39.16
N GLU A 178 -12.56 2.72 37.96
CA GLU A 178 -11.41 2.06 37.36
C GLU A 178 -10.18 2.25 38.27
N VAL A 179 -9.30 1.25 38.31
CA VAL A 179 -8.09 1.25 39.14
C VAL A 179 -6.85 1.66 38.35
N ASP A 180 -6.83 1.39 37.05
CA ASP A 180 -5.78 1.83 36.13
C ASP A 180 -6.33 2.03 34.72
N PHE A 181 -5.56 2.76 33.90
CA PHE A 181 -5.86 2.94 32.49
C PHE A 181 -4.60 3.29 31.69
N ASN A 182 -4.72 3.22 30.38
CA ASN A 182 -3.67 3.55 29.43
C ASN A 182 -4.17 4.61 28.42
N ILE A 183 -3.31 5.58 28.08
CA ILE A 183 -3.63 6.64 27.15
C ILE A 183 -2.38 7.13 26.41
N GLU A 184 -2.53 7.41 25.12
CA GLU A 184 -1.48 8.01 24.29
C GLU A 184 -1.81 9.48 24.00
N TYR A 185 -0.80 10.36 24.13
CA TYR A 185 -0.94 11.78 23.89
C TYR A 185 0.42 12.43 23.61
N ARG A 186 0.38 13.71 23.29
CA ARG A 186 1.57 14.51 22.98
C ARG A 186 1.98 15.36 24.16
N ILE A 187 3.28 15.47 24.38
CA ILE A 187 3.90 16.39 25.34
C ILE A 187 4.96 17.24 24.64
N PHE A 188 5.27 18.38 25.22
CA PHE A 188 6.42 19.18 24.85
C PHE A 188 7.61 18.85 25.75
N THR A 189 8.78 18.66 25.15
CA THR A 189 10.05 18.63 25.88
C THR A 189 10.41 20.04 26.36
N LYS A 190 11.40 20.16 27.22
CA LYS A 190 11.90 21.48 27.69
C LYS A 190 12.46 22.33 26.55
N ALA A 191 12.96 21.72 25.48
CA ALA A 191 13.41 22.39 24.27
C ALA A 191 12.27 22.84 23.34
N GLY A 192 11.03 22.42 23.63
CA GLY A 192 9.85 22.70 22.81
C GLY A 192 9.54 21.66 21.74
N ASP A 193 10.30 20.56 21.67
CA ASP A 193 10.04 19.46 20.73
C ASP A 193 8.80 18.68 21.13
N LEU A 194 8.04 18.21 20.14
CA LEU A 194 6.83 17.43 20.33
C LEU A 194 7.15 15.94 20.41
N HIS A 195 6.84 15.33 21.55
CA HIS A 195 6.97 13.90 21.79
C HIS A 195 5.63 13.23 22.00
N TRP A 196 5.48 12.00 21.47
CA TRP A 196 4.36 11.14 21.80
C TRP A 196 4.70 10.28 22.99
N VAL A 197 3.80 10.24 23.96
CA VAL A 197 3.95 9.37 25.14
C VAL A 197 2.77 8.41 25.26
N ASN A 198 3.08 7.24 25.81
CA ASN A 198 2.08 6.30 26.32
C ASN A 198 2.15 6.33 27.83
N GLU A 199 1.06 6.72 28.47
CA GLU A 199 0.95 6.78 29.91
C GLU A 199 0.04 5.67 30.42
N ARG A 200 0.55 4.87 31.37
CA ARG A 200 -0.25 3.98 32.17
C ARG A 200 -0.40 4.59 33.58
N THR A 201 -1.62 4.94 33.94
CA THR A 201 -1.95 5.60 35.21
C THR A 201 -2.65 4.62 36.15
N PHE A 202 -2.18 4.53 37.40
CA PHE A 202 -2.83 3.82 38.50
C PHE A 202 -3.47 4.84 39.42
N ILE A 203 -4.75 4.63 39.78
CA ILE A 203 -5.55 5.54 40.58
C ILE A 203 -5.48 5.09 42.04
N GLN A 204 -4.79 5.84 42.87
CA GLN A 204 -4.68 5.59 44.31
C GLN A 204 -5.84 6.23 45.06
N ARG A 205 -6.50 5.46 45.93
CA ARG A 205 -7.62 5.90 46.72
C ARG A 205 -7.36 5.76 48.22
N SER A 206 -7.97 6.67 49.01
CA SER A 206 -8.06 6.55 50.44
C SER A 206 -9.00 5.39 50.86
N PRO A 207 -8.99 4.97 52.13
CA PRO A 207 -9.96 3.99 52.65
C PRO A 207 -11.43 4.40 52.46
N ASP A 208 -11.69 5.72 52.40
CA ASP A 208 -13.02 6.28 52.20
C ASP A 208 -13.41 6.36 50.69
N GLY A 209 -12.52 5.89 49.80
CA GLY A 209 -12.76 5.82 48.37
C GLY A 209 -12.39 7.05 47.56
N GLU A 210 -11.94 8.13 48.19
CA GLU A 210 -11.50 9.35 47.51
C GLU A 210 -10.16 9.16 46.79
N VAL A 211 -10.04 9.71 45.59
CA VAL A 211 -8.78 9.65 44.81
C VAL A 211 -7.78 10.63 45.43
N THR A 212 -6.68 10.11 45.95
CA THR A 212 -5.60 10.86 46.55
C THR A 212 -4.48 11.19 45.59
N HIS A 213 -4.02 10.20 44.85
CA HIS A 213 -2.87 10.31 43.94
C HIS A 213 -3.09 9.53 42.65
N LEU A 214 -2.32 9.90 41.66
CA LEU A 214 -2.20 9.21 40.37
C LEU A 214 -0.74 8.78 40.20
N GLN A 215 -0.49 7.49 39.97
CA GLN A 215 0.83 6.96 39.70
C GLN A 215 0.96 6.70 38.19
N GLY A 216 1.79 7.47 37.49
CA GLY A 216 1.97 7.35 36.05
C GLY A 216 3.28 6.70 35.66
N LEU A 217 3.20 5.82 34.70
CA LEU A 217 4.35 5.30 33.92
C LEU A 217 4.27 5.93 32.53
N VAL A 218 5.14 6.88 32.25
CA VAL A 218 5.17 7.64 30.99
C VAL A 218 6.30 7.14 30.11
N LEU A 219 5.95 6.49 29.01
CA LEU A 219 6.89 5.92 28.04
C LEU A 219 6.90 6.78 26.78
N ASP A 220 8.07 7.20 26.31
CA ASP A 220 8.23 7.85 25.01
C ASP A 220 8.00 6.82 23.90
N ILE A 221 7.05 7.11 23.03
CA ILE A 221 6.68 6.30 21.86
C ILE A 221 6.86 7.05 20.55
N THR A 222 7.63 8.14 20.54
CA THR A 222 7.80 9.02 19.38
C THR A 222 8.37 8.27 18.18
N GLU A 223 9.42 7.47 18.38
CA GLU A 223 10.02 6.68 17.30
C GLU A 223 9.06 5.60 16.77
N ARG A 224 8.27 4.98 17.65
CA ARG A 224 7.21 4.05 17.22
C ARG A 224 6.19 4.77 16.33
N LYS A 225 5.70 5.93 16.74
CA LYS A 225 4.73 6.73 15.96
C LYS A 225 5.29 7.19 14.61
N LYS A 226 6.55 7.62 14.57
CA LYS A 226 7.23 7.97 13.30
C LYS A 226 7.33 6.78 12.36
N SER A 227 7.70 5.61 12.89
CA SER A 227 7.79 4.38 12.09
C SER A 227 6.43 3.90 11.57
N GLU A 228 5.39 3.95 12.40
CA GLU A 228 4.01 3.65 12.02
C GLU A 228 3.51 4.58 10.89
N GLU A 229 3.77 5.88 11.02
CA GLU A 229 3.38 6.88 10.02
C GLU A 229 4.17 6.74 8.71
N ALA A 230 5.48 6.46 8.78
CA ALA A 230 6.30 6.18 7.61
C ALA A 230 5.82 4.94 6.85
N LEU A 231 5.50 3.86 7.60
CA LEU A 231 4.94 2.64 7.01
C LEU A 231 3.57 2.92 6.37
N ARG A 232 2.68 3.66 7.05
CA ARG A 232 1.37 4.03 6.52
C ARG A 232 1.50 4.80 5.20
N LYS A 233 2.37 5.82 5.16
CA LYS A 233 2.63 6.61 3.95
C LYS A 233 3.20 5.76 2.81
N SER A 234 4.11 4.83 3.14
CA SER A 234 4.68 3.91 2.15
C SER A 234 3.60 3.02 1.54
N LEU A 235 2.73 2.43 2.37
CA LEU A 235 1.62 1.59 1.92
C LEU A 235 0.60 2.37 1.08
N GLU A 236 0.27 3.60 1.47
CA GLU A 236 -0.61 4.48 0.69
C GLU A 236 -0.02 4.81 -0.68
N THR A 237 1.29 5.12 -0.72
CA THR A 237 2.01 5.38 -1.96
C THR A 237 2.04 4.14 -2.86
N GLN A 238 2.31 2.95 -2.31
CA GLN A 238 2.28 1.70 -3.07
C GLN A 238 0.89 1.42 -3.66
N LYS A 239 -0.18 1.61 -2.87
CA LYS A 239 -1.56 1.46 -3.36
C LYS A 239 -1.88 2.43 -4.49
N LEU A 240 -1.46 3.69 -4.37
CA LEU A 240 -1.66 4.70 -5.40
C LEU A 240 -0.93 4.32 -6.69
N LEU A 241 0.35 3.94 -6.62
CA LEU A 241 1.14 3.51 -7.78
C LEU A 241 0.51 2.28 -8.46
N ARG A 242 0.07 1.29 -7.68
CA ARG A 242 -0.64 0.12 -8.21
C ARG A 242 -1.93 0.51 -8.94
N THR A 243 -2.69 1.43 -8.37
CA THR A 243 -3.92 1.94 -9.01
C THR A 243 -3.63 2.68 -10.31
N ILE A 244 -2.58 3.50 -10.36
CA ILE A 244 -2.15 4.22 -11.57
C ILE A 244 -1.75 3.22 -12.67
N ILE A 245 -0.94 2.22 -12.35
CA ILE A 245 -0.50 1.20 -13.30
C ILE A 245 -1.71 0.40 -13.83
N ASN A 246 -2.58 -0.07 -12.94
CA ASN A 246 -3.72 -0.91 -13.31
C ASN A 246 -4.79 -0.16 -14.12
N ASN A 247 -4.87 1.17 -14.01
CA ASN A 247 -5.76 2.01 -14.81
C ASN A 247 -5.09 2.58 -16.07
N SER A 248 -3.82 2.28 -16.30
CA SER A 248 -3.12 2.70 -17.52
C SER A 248 -3.42 1.75 -18.69
N GLN A 249 -3.16 2.22 -19.91
CA GLN A 249 -3.17 1.35 -21.10
C GLN A 249 -1.95 0.43 -21.18
N ALA A 250 -0.90 0.73 -20.43
CA ALA A 250 0.32 -0.06 -20.40
C ALA A 250 0.20 -1.20 -19.38
N VAL A 251 0.47 -2.43 -19.80
CA VAL A 251 0.65 -3.59 -18.92
C VAL A 251 2.12 -3.65 -18.53
N ALA A 252 2.38 -3.64 -17.21
CA ALA A 252 3.72 -3.77 -16.69
C ALA A 252 4.06 -5.23 -16.43
N PHE A 253 5.19 -5.67 -16.95
CA PHE A 253 5.77 -6.99 -16.71
C PHE A 253 7.14 -6.89 -16.05
N LEU A 254 7.47 -7.86 -15.22
CA LEU A 254 8.82 -8.11 -14.71
C LEU A 254 9.21 -9.55 -15.04
N TRP A 255 10.22 -9.72 -15.87
CA TRP A 255 10.77 -11.02 -16.21
C TRP A 255 12.14 -11.20 -15.56
N GLU A 256 12.44 -12.40 -15.12
CA GLU A 256 13.77 -12.76 -14.65
C GLU A 256 14.63 -13.17 -15.85
N ASN A 257 15.93 -12.79 -15.85
CA ASN A 257 16.88 -13.20 -16.90
C ASN A 257 17.32 -14.65 -16.70
N LYS A 258 16.39 -15.58 -16.93
CA LYS A 258 16.59 -17.03 -16.93
C LYS A 258 16.07 -17.64 -18.22
N GLU A 259 16.33 -18.93 -18.41
CA GLU A 259 15.75 -19.68 -19.50
C GLU A 259 14.22 -19.53 -19.51
N ASN A 260 13.65 -19.24 -20.70
CA ASN A 260 12.23 -18.95 -20.93
C ASN A 260 11.68 -17.65 -20.32
N LEU A 261 12.51 -16.77 -19.75
CA LEU A 261 12.10 -15.46 -19.20
C LEU A 261 10.86 -15.56 -18.29
N PRO A 262 10.95 -16.27 -17.14
CA PRO A 262 9.80 -16.44 -16.27
C PRO A 262 9.29 -15.09 -15.77
N THR A 263 7.96 -14.93 -15.77
CA THR A 263 7.29 -13.72 -15.29
C THR A 263 7.23 -13.74 -13.78
N VAL A 264 7.94 -12.79 -13.14
CA VAL A 264 7.93 -12.60 -11.68
C VAL A 264 6.74 -11.75 -11.26
N TYR A 265 6.38 -10.77 -12.07
CA TYR A 265 5.28 -9.87 -11.83
C TYR A 265 4.61 -9.45 -13.14
N VAL A 266 3.30 -9.28 -13.09
CA VAL A 266 2.52 -8.62 -14.13
C VAL A 266 1.41 -7.79 -13.47
N SER A 267 1.12 -6.62 -14.00
CA SER A 267 0.05 -5.75 -13.49
C SER A 267 -1.34 -6.34 -13.79
N GLU A 268 -2.34 -6.05 -12.92
CA GLU A 268 -3.68 -6.64 -13.01
C GLU A 268 -4.41 -6.29 -14.30
N ASN A 269 -4.07 -5.15 -14.92
CA ASN A 269 -4.64 -4.73 -16.21
C ASN A 269 -4.20 -5.60 -17.39
N VAL A 270 -3.41 -6.66 -17.18
CA VAL A 270 -3.15 -7.71 -18.19
C VAL A 270 -4.45 -8.36 -18.69
N THR A 271 -5.52 -8.25 -17.93
CA THR A 271 -6.87 -8.69 -18.33
C THR A 271 -7.35 -8.04 -19.63
N GLN A 272 -6.81 -6.89 -20.03
CA GLN A 272 -7.08 -6.29 -21.33
C GLN A 272 -6.59 -7.14 -22.52
N PHE A 273 -5.60 -8.01 -22.28
CA PHE A 273 -5.13 -8.99 -23.25
C PHE A 273 -5.85 -10.33 -23.12
N GLY A 274 -6.88 -10.43 -22.25
CA GLY A 274 -7.66 -11.67 -22.04
C GLY A 274 -6.96 -12.72 -21.20
N TYR A 275 -5.94 -12.35 -20.41
CA TYR A 275 -5.20 -13.22 -19.51
C TYR A 275 -5.34 -12.78 -18.06
N THR A 276 -5.06 -13.67 -17.13
CA THR A 276 -4.98 -13.37 -15.70
C THR A 276 -3.52 -13.24 -15.25
N VAL A 277 -3.29 -12.59 -14.11
CA VAL A 277 -1.97 -12.50 -13.48
C VAL A 277 -1.39 -13.90 -13.22
N GLU A 278 -2.22 -14.83 -12.78
CA GLU A 278 -1.82 -16.20 -12.45
C GLU A 278 -1.36 -16.99 -13.68
N ASP A 279 -1.94 -16.75 -14.84
CA ASP A 279 -1.54 -17.43 -16.10
C ASP A 279 -0.03 -17.23 -16.39
N PHE A 280 0.51 -16.04 -16.08
CA PHE A 280 1.92 -15.72 -16.31
C PHE A 280 2.79 -16.04 -15.09
N THR A 281 2.39 -15.66 -13.88
CA THR A 281 3.24 -15.80 -12.68
C THR A 281 3.39 -17.24 -12.21
N SER A 282 2.42 -18.12 -12.54
CA SER A 282 2.54 -19.58 -12.30
C SER A 282 3.43 -20.29 -13.33
N GLY A 283 3.80 -19.61 -14.42
CA GLY A 283 4.51 -20.22 -15.54
C GLY A 283 3.64 -21.06 -16.48
N LYS A 284 2.32 -21.09 -16.28
CA LYS A 284 1.36 -21.80 -17.14
C LYS A 284 1.40 -21.28 -18.57
N ILE A 285 1.51 -19.97 -18.74
CA ILE A 285 1.65 -19.30 -20.03
C ILE A 285 2.96 -18.50 -20.03
N PRO A 286 4.04 -19.01 -20.65
CA PRO A 286 5.25 -18.22 -20.87
C PRO A 286 4.95 -17.03 -21.80
N TYR A 287 5.45 -15.83 -21.49
CA TYR A 287 5.16 -14.64 -22.30
C TYR A 287 5.47 -14.83 -23.79
N LYS A 288 6.58 -15.49 -24.12
CA LYS A 288 6.94 -15.80 -25.50
C LYS A 288 5.89 -16.60 -26.28
N SER A 289 5.03 -17.36 -25.59
CA SER A 289 4.01 -18.19 -26.26
C SER A 289 2.83 -17.39 -26.79
N ILE A 290 2.64 -16.17 -26.32
CA ILE A 290 1.62 -15.25 -26.83
C ILE A 290 2.16 -14.35 -27.95
N VAL A 291 3.47 -14.29 -28.15
CA VAL A 291 4.10 -13.54 -29.25
C VAL A 291 3.83 -14.24 -30.59
N HIS A 292 3.53 -13.45 -31.62
CA HIS A 292 3.31 -13.99 -32.96
C HIS A 292 4.54 -14.73 -33.45
N ARG A 293 4.34 -15.91 -34.06
CA ARG A 293 5.42 -16.83 -34.46
C ARG A 293 6.52 -16.15 -35.28
N ASP A 294 6.15 -15.32 -36.26
CA ASP A 294 7.10 -14.62 -37.14
C ASP A 294 7.94 -13.57 -36.43
N ASP A 295 7.48 -13.08 -35.26
CA ASP A 295 8.11 -11.98 -34.52
C ASP A 295 9.03 -12.45 -33.40
N ILE A 296 8.89 -13.71 -32.93
CA ILE A 296 9.64 -14.29 -31.80
C ILE A 296 11.15 -14.13 -31.95
N ASP A 297 11.70 -14.52 -33.09
CA ASP A 297 13.16 -14.50 -33.32
C ASP A 297 13.70 -13.07 -33.34
N SER A 298 12.92 -12.13 -33.87
CA SER A 298 13.25 -10.69 -33.86
C SER A 298 13.28 -10.14 -32.46
N VAL A 299 12.24 -10.41 -31.66
CA VAL A 299 12.12 -9.94 -30.26
C VAL A 299 13.28 -10.46 -29.42
N ILE A 300 13.57 -11.78 -29.50
CA ILE A 300 14.69 -12.39 -28.77
C ILE A 300 16.03 -11.86 -29.26
N GLY A 301 16.20 -11.66 -30.58
CA GLY A 301 17.42 -11.10 -31.16
C GLY A 301 17.72 -9.69 -30.69
N ILE A 302 16.72 -8.82 -30.64
CA ILE A 302 16.82 -7.43 -30.14
C ILE A 302 17.17 -7.43 -28.65
N LEU A 303 16.51 -8.25 -27.83
CA LEU A 303 16.81 -8.37 -26.41
C LEU A 303 18.28 -8.78 -26.19
N LYS A 304 18.75 -9.85 -26.85
CA LYS A 304 20.13 -10.33 -26.74
C LYS A 304 21.16 -9.27 -27.17
N ARG A 305 20.88 -8.53 -28.25
CA ARG A 305 21.74 -7.45 -28.72
C ARG A 305 21.87 -6.33 -27.70
N ASN A 306 20.75 -5.84 -27.16
CA ASN A 306 20.74 -4.77 -26.17
C ASN A 306 21.44 -5.18 -24.86
N ILE A 307 21.32 -6.47 -24.46
CA ILE A 307 22.08 -7.00 -23.32
C ILE A 307 23.58 -6.93 -23.60
N ALA A 308 24.03 -7.39 -24.79
CA ALA A 308 25.43 -7.43 -25.18
C ALA A 308 26.05 -6.02 -25.36
N GLU A 309 25.27 -5.09 -25.88
CA GLU A 309 25.66 -3.68 -26.08
C GLU A 309 25.54 -2.84 -24.81
N LYS A 310 25.17 -3.45 -23.67
CA LYS A 310 24.98 -2.80 -22.36
C LYS A 310 23.99 -1.63 -22.38
N GLN A 311 22.97 -1.70 -23.23
CA GLN A 311 21.90 -0.69 -23.24
C GLN A 311 21.05 -0.83 -21.98
N ASP A 312 20.56 0.30 -21.44
CA ASP A 312 19.69 0.32 -20.25
C ASP A 312 18.23 0.08 -20.62
N SER A 313 17.84 0.39 -21.85
CA SER A 313 16.47 0.20 -22.33
C SER A 313 16.40 0.14 -23.85
N PHE A 314 15.33 -0.45 -24.38
CA PHE A 314 14.99 -0.47 -25.79
C PHE A 314 13.49 -0.50 -26.00
N ASN A 315 13.03 -0.15 -27.22
CA ASN A 315 11.65 -0.27 -27.66
C ASN A 315 11.55 -1.24 -28.83
N ILE A 316 10.43 -1.95 -28.88
CA ILE A 316 10.12 -2.85 -29.99
C ILE A 316 8.62 -2.94 -30.20
N GLU A 317 8.18 -2.93 -31.47
CA GLU A 317 6.79 -3.19 -31.87
C GLU A 317 6.70 -4.60 -32.46
N TYR A 318 5.72 -5.39 -32.00
CA TYR A 318 5.49 -6.76 -32.47
C TYR A 318 4.04 -7.17 -32.22
N ARG A 319 3.66 -8.36 -32.70
CA ARG A 319 2.31 -8.90 -32.59
C ARG A 319 2.22 -9.92 -31.46
N ILE A 320 1.12 -9.88 -30.73
CA ILE A 320 0.75 -10.88 -29.72
C ILE A 320 -0.65 -11.42 -30.00
N PHE A 321 -0.95 -12.59 -29.42
CA PHE A 321 -2.30 -13.13 -29.35
C PHE A 321 -2.90 -12.90 -27.98
N THR A 322 -4.17 -12.50 -27.93
CA THR A 322 -4.98 -12.43 -26.72
C THR A 322 -5.46 -13.80 -26.28
N GLY A 323 -6.00 -13.91 -25.06
CA GLY A 323 -6.54 -15.17 -24.54
C GLY A 323 -7.71 -15.75 -25.33
N ASP A 324 -8.44 -14.92 -26.10
CA ASP A 324 -9.50 -15.31 -27.04
C ASP A 324 -8.99 -15.54 -28.49
N GLY A 325 -7.67 -15.46 -28.70
CA GLY A 325 -7.02 -15.72 -29.98
C GLY A 325 -7.00 -14.55 -30.97
N LYS A 326 -7.41 -13.35 -30.54
CA LYS A 326 -7.30 -12.15 -31.38
C LYS A 326 -5.84 -11.69 -31.46
N MET A 327 -5.39 -11.24 -32.62
CA MET A 327 -4.06 -10.66 -32.82
C MET A 327 -4.08 -9.14 -32.48
N LEU A 328 -3.12 -8.71 -31.65
CA LEU A 328 -2.89 -7.30 -31.35
C LEU A 328 -1.46 -6.91 -31.74
N TRP A 329 -1.28 -5.63 -32.12
CA TRP A 329 0.03 -5.00 -32.17
C TRP A 329 0.34 -4.37 -30.83
N VAL A 330 1.53 -4.62 -30.30
CA VAL A 330 2.01 -4.00 -29.05
C VAL A 330 3.29 -3.22 -29.30
N ASP A 331 3.47 -2.15 -28.53
CA ASP A 331 4.74 -1.43 -28.34
C ASP A 331 5.25 -1.76 -26.95
N GLU A 332 6.39 -2.44 -26.88
CA GLU A 332 7.07 -2.80 -25.63
C GLU A 332 8.27 -1.90 -25.41
N LYS A 333 8.29 -1.19 -24.27
CA LYS A 333 9.48 -0.54 -23.74
C LYS A 333 10.06 -1.36 -22.61
N THR A 334 11.25 -1.92 -22.81
CA THR A 334 11.94 -2.77 -21.84
C THR A 334 13.11 -2.04 -21.22
N PHE A 335 13.18 -2.05 -19.87
CA PHE A 335 14.32 -1.61 -19.08
C PHE A 335 15.09 -2.84 -18.58
N ILE A 336 16.42 -2.81 -18.71
CA ILE A 336 17.30 -3.91 -18.32
C ILE A 336 17.89 -3.62 -16.95
N GLN A 337 17.44 -4.35 -15.94
CA GLN A 337 17.98 -4.26 -14.58
C GLN A 337 19.26 -5.08 -14.47
N ARG A 338 20.32 -4.48 -13.89
CA ARG A 338 21.63 -5.11 -13.73
C ARG A 338 22.02 -5.17 -12.26
N ASP A 339 22.86 -6.13 -11.91
CA ASP A 339 23.50 -6.22 -10.61
C ASP A 339 24.76 -5.31 -10.53
N LYS A 340 25.47 -5.38 -9.39
CA LYS A 340 26.70 -4.62 -9.16
C LYS A 340 27.85 -5.01 -10.09
N GLU A 341 27.77 -6.18 -10.71
CA GLU A 341 28.73 -6.71 -11.67
C GLU A 341 28.32 -6.42 -13.13
N GLU A 342 27.32 -5.54 -13.33
CA GLU A 342 26.73 -5.16 -14.63
C GLU A 342 26.04 -6.31 -15.37
N LYS A 343 25.77 -7.43 -14.72
CA LYS A 343 25.06 -8.56 -15.32
C LYS A 343 23.56 -8.29 -15.30
N ALA A 344 22.89 -8.48 -16.43
CA ALA A 344 21.44 -8.37 -16.51
C ALA A 344 20.76 -9.42 -15.62
N THR A 345 19.87 -8.97 -14.73
CA THR A 345 19.14 -9.81 -13.77
C THR A 345 17.67 -9.91 -14.10
N HIS A 346 17.04 -8.79 -14.44
CA HIS A 346 15.60 -8.70 -14.74
C HIS A 346 15.35 -7.75 -15.91
N PHE A 347 14.18 -7.93 -16.52
CA PHE A 347 13.65 -7.06 -17.56
C PHE A 347 12.30 -6.50 -17.12
N GLN A 348 12.17 -5.17 -17.14
CA GLN A 348 10.94 -4.46 -16.79
C GLN A 348 10.30 -3.97 -18.08
N GLY A 349 9.26 -4.63 -18.54
CA GLY A 349 8.55 -4.29 -19.76
C GLY A 349 7.27 -3.49 -19.50
N LEU A 350 7.06 -2.46 -20.30
CA LEU A 350 5.79 -1.76 -20.41
C LEU A 350 5.21 -2.06 -21.79
N VAL A 351 4.13 -2.81 -21.85
CA VAL A 351 3.50 -3.31 -23.08
C VAL A 351 2.19 -2.55 -23.31
N VAL A 352 2.11 -1.84 -24.43
CA VAL A 352 0.95 -1.01 -24.79
C VAL A 352 0.31 -1.54 -26.07
N ASP A 353 -1.01 -1.73 -26.09
CA ASP A 353 -1.74 -2.03 -27.32
C ASP A 353 -1.71 -0.81 -28.26
N ILE A 354 -1.15 -1.01 -29.45
CA ILE A 354 -1.06 0.00 -30.51
C ILE A 354 -1.83 -0.41 -31.77
N THR A 355 -2.76 -1.37 -31.64
CA THR A 355 -3.50 -1.92 -32.79
C THR A 355 -4.26 -0.82 -33.53
N GLU A 356 -4.99 0.03 -32.82
CA GLU A 356 -5.71 1.15 -33.43
C GLU A 356 -4.76 2.12 -34.17
N ARG A 357 -3.58 2.39 -33.59
CA ARG A 357 -2.54 3.23 -34.22
C ARG A 357 -2.04 2.59 -35.53
N LYS A 358 -1.76 1.28 -35.51
CA LYS A 358 -1.29 0.55 -36.68
C LYS A 358 -2.35 0.47 -37.77
N GLU A 359 -3.61 0.23 -37.40
CA GLU A 359 -4.72 0.23 -38.34
C GLU A 359 -4.92 1.61 -39.00
N ALA A 360 -4.92 2.69 -38.20
CA ALA A 360 -5.03 4.05 -38.73
C ALA A 360 -3.84 4.38 -39.66
N GLN A 361 -2.63 4.00 -39.28
CA GLN A 361 -1.43 4.19 -40.12
C GLN A 361 -1.54 3.44 -41.44
N LYS A 362 -2.00 2.19 -41.42
CA LYS A 362 -2.23 1.37 -42.62
C LYS A 362 -3.30 1.98 -43.56
N MET A 363 -4.41 2.47 -42.98
CA MET A 363 -5.44 3.14 -43.73
C MET A 363 -4.90 4.40 -44.44
N LEU A 364 -4.09 5.19 -43.75
CA LEU A 364 -3.47 6.40 -44.32
C LEU A 364 -2.49 6.06 -45.45
N GLU A 365 -1.71 4.99 -45.29
CA GLU A 365 -0.80 4.50 -46.32
C GLU A 365 -1.55 4.06 -47.58
N ILE A 366 -2.60 3.23 -47.41
CA ILE A 366 -3.46 2.80 -48.52
C ILE A 366 -4.09 4.01 -49.23
N GLN A 367 -4.60 4.99 -48.48
CA GLN A 367 -5.19 6.21 -49.06
C GLN A 367 -4.19 6.99 -49.90
N ARG A 368 -2.94 7.12 -49.41
CA ARG A 368 -1.88 7.83 -50.11
C ARG A 368 -1.48 7.11 -51.41
N GLU A 369 -1.26 5.78 -51.30
CA GLU A 369 -0.86 4.95 -52.44
C GLU A 369 -1.96 4.97 -53.54
N LEU A 370 -3.21 4.77 -53.12
CA LEU A 370 -4.35 4.82 -54.05
C LEU A 370 -4.46 6.19 -54.73
N GLY A 371 -4.30 7.30 -53.99
CA GLY A 371 -4.32 8.65 -54.58
C GLY A 371 -3.23 8.86 -55.65
N ALA A 372 -2.02 8.34 -55.43
CA ALA A 372 -0.94 8.39 -56.41
C ALA A 372 -1.23 7.54 -57.64
N GLU A 373 -1.77 6.35 -57.48
CA GLU A 373 -2.11 5.43 -58.55
C GLU A 373 -3.29 5.94 -59.40
N LEU A 374 -4.32 6.49 -58.77
CA LEU A 374 -5.50 7.06 -59.47
C LEU A 374 -5.11 8.21 -60.41
N SER A 375 -4.07 8.99 -60.04
CA SER A 375 -3.60 10.12 -60.88
C SER A 375 -2.88 9.68 -62.18
N THR A 376 -2.43 8.44 -62.24
CA THR A 376 -1.66 7.90 -63.39
C THR A 376 -2.42 6.90 -64.25
N THR A 377 -3.58 6.42 -63.82
CA THR A 377 -4.35 5.35 -64.47
C THR A 377 -5.48 5.95 -65.36
N TRP A 378 -5.43 5.65 -66.66
CA TRP A 378 -6.41 6.14 -67.63
C TRP A 378 -7.55 5.16 -67.93
N ASN A 379 -7.46 3.90 -67.45
CA ASN A 379 -8.49 2.89 -67.69
C ASN A 379 -9.41 2.76 -66.45
N LEU A 380 -10.69 3.11 -66.63
CA LEU A 380 -11.68 3.07 -65.54
C LEU A 380 -11.77 1.71 -64.88
N GLN A 381 -11.82 0.60 -65.62
CA GLN A 381 -11.97 -0.74 -65.07
C GLN A 381 -10.77 -1.13 -64.22
N THR A 382 -9.56 -0.79 -64.67
CA THR A 382 -8.32 -1.04 -63.89
C THR A 382 -8.31 -0.25 -62.60
N MET A 383 -8.75 1.03 -62.65
CA MET A 383 -8.86 1.91 -61.52
C MET A 383 -9.86 1.38 -60.47
N LEU A 384 -11.08 1.01 -60.89
CA LEU A 384 -12.11 0.49 -60.00
C LEU A 384 -11.70 -0.83 -59.33
N ASN A 385 -11.00 -1.71 -60.05
CA ASN A 385 -10.44 -2.91 -59.49
C ASN A 385 -9.39 -2.62 -58.43
N ARG A 386 -8.49 -1.66 -58.65
CA ARG A 386 -7.49 -1.24 -57.65
C ARG A 386 -8.10 -0.67 -56.40
N VAL A 387 -9.17 0.17 -56.54
CA VAL A 387 -9.94 0.69 -55.40
C VAL A 387 -10.44 -0.47 -54.52
N LEU A 388 -11.05 -1.49 -55.13
CA LEU A 388 -11.53 -2.66 -54.43
C LEU A 388 -10.39 -3.41 -53.73
N ASP A 389 -9.32 -3.71 -54.49
CA ASP A 389 -8.18 -4.49 -53.98
C ASP A 389 -7.48 -3.74 -52.82
N SER A 390 -7.38 -2.41 -52.87
CA SER A 390 -6.81 -1.60 -51.79
C SER A 390 -7.71 -1.55 -50.57
N CYS A 391 -9.03 -1.32 -50.73
CA CYS A 391 -9.95 -1.30 -49.58
C CYS A 391 -10.08 -2.65 -48.89
N LEU A 392 -9.98 -3.75 -49.62
CA LEU A 392 -10.03 -5.10 -49.06
C LEU A 392 -8.74 -5.54 -48.33
N GLN A 393 -7.70 -4.71 -48.36
CA GLN A 393 -6.55 -4.91 -47.46
C GLN A 393 -6.83 -4.52 -45.99
N ILE A 394 -7.96 -3.84 -45.75
CA ILE A 394 -8.39 -3.46 -44.42
C ILE A 394 -8.98 -4.68 -43.71
N ASN A 395 -8.47 -5.00 -42.54
CA ASN A 395 -8.95 -6.12 -41.75
C ASN A 395 -10.45 -6.00 -41.45
N GLY A 396 -11.18 -7.04 -41.78
CA GLY A 396 -12.64 -7.10 -41.57
C GLY A 396 -13.47 -6.70 -42.76
N LEU A 397 -12.89 -6.19 -43.85
CA LEU A 397 -13.56 -6.08 -45.14
C LEU A 397 -13.08 -7.23 -46.03
N ASP A 398 -13.98 -8.08 -46.47
CA ASP A 398 -13.65 -9.29 -47.25
C ASP A 398 -14.43 -9.40 -48.56
N THR A 399 -15.40 -8.52 -48.78
CA THR A 399 -16.16 -8.45 -50.00
C THR A 399 -16.52 -7.00 -50.36
N GLY A 400 -16.65 -6.71 -51.64
CA GLY A 400 -17.03 -5.37 -52.11
C GLY A 400 -17.46 -5.31 -53.57
N GLY A 401 -18.19 -4.27 -53.88
CA GLY A 401 -18.64 -3.94 -55.25
C GLY A 401 -18.75 -2.44 -55.48
N ILE A 402 -18.53 -2.02 -56.70
CA ILE A 402 -18.69 -0.65 -57.14
C ILE A 402 -19.83 -0.59 -58.15
N TYR A 403 -20.79 0.28 -57.91
CA TYR A 403 -21.92 0.50 -58.76
C TYR A 403 -21.82 1.87 -59.44
N LEU A 404 -22.13 1.91 -60.73
CA LEU A 404 -22.24 3.15 -61.49
C LEU A 404 -23.60 3.22 -62.17
N LYS A 405 -24.11 4.44 -62.35
CA LYS A 405 -25.31 4.70 -63.11
C LYS A 405 -25.01 4.65 -64.60
N ASP A 406 -25.88 3.98 -65.35
CA ASP A 406 -25.95 4.02 -66.83
C ASP A 406 -27.18 4.84 -67.23
N GLU A 407 -26.93 6.08 -67.57
CA GLU A 407 -28.00 7.02 -67.94
C GLU A 407 -28.74 6.61 -69.24
N LEU A 408 -28.05 5.96 -70.18
CA LEU A 408 -28.62 5.53 -71.44
C LEU A 408 -29.62 4.38 -71.26
N LEU A 409 -29.35 3.49 -70.39
CA LEU A 409 -30.18 2.31 -70.10
C LEU A 409 -31.09 2.49 -68.89
N ASP A 410 -31.00 3.64 -68.21
CA ASP A 410 -31.68 3.93 -66.95
C ASP A 410 -31.50 2.75 -65.89
N GLN A 411 -30.27 2.34 -65.73
CA GLN A 411 -29.90 1.20 -64.87
C GLN A 411 -28.71 1.54 -64.00
N ILE A 412 -28.57 0.76 -62.90
CA ILE A 412 -27.42 0.77 -62.03
C ILE A 412 -26.69 -0.55 -62.20
N ASN A 413 -25.44 -0.50 -62.61
CA ASN A 413 -24.66 -1.66 -62.95
C ASN A 413 -23.51 -1.88 -61.94
N LEU A 414 -23.32 -3.13 -61.50
CA LEU A 414 -22.12 -3.56 -60.74
C LEU A 414 -20.94 -3.65 -61.72
N VAL A 415 -20.08 -2.63 -61.70
CA VAL A 415 -18.98 -2.48 -62.68
C VAL A 415 -17.66 -3.13 -62.22
N ALA A 416 -17.50 -3.30 -60.92
CA ALA A 416 -16.35 -4.03 -60.35
C ALA A 416 -16.78 -4.70 -59.05
N TYR A 417 -16.21 -5.87 -58.76
CA TYR A 417 -16.54 -6.63 -57.54
C TYR A 417 -15.41 -7.55 -57.11
N ARG A 418 -15.41 -7.91 -55.81
CA ARG A 418 -14.52 -8.90 -55.17
C ARG A 418 -15.27 -9.64 -54.09
N GLY A 419 -14.92 -10.91 -53.85
CA GLY A 419 -15.34 -11.67 -52.68
C GLY A 419 -16.82 -12.04 -52.60
N ILE A 420 -17.60 -11.94 -53.67
CA ILE A 420 -19.02 -12.32 -53.74
C ILE A 420 -19.19 -13.62 -54.50
N SER A 421 -20.15 -14.47 -54.09
CA SER A 421 -20.45 -15.70 -54.77
C SER A 421 -21.08 -15.44 -56.16
N PRO A 422 -20.93 -16.38 -57.13
CA PRO A 422 -21.59 -16.26 -58.45
C PRO A 422 -23.10 -16.09 -58.34
N GLU A 423 -23.74 -16.79 -57.39
CA GLU A 423 -25.18 -16.71 -57.17
C GLU A 423 -25.61 -15.34 -56.65
N PHE A 424 -24.86 -14.82 -55.68
CA PHE A 424 -25.13 -13.48 -55.13
C PHE A 424 -24.87 -12.40 -56.20
N ARG A 425 -23.77 -12.53 -56.94
CA ARG A 425 -23.46 -11.60 -58.04
C ARG A 425 -24.56 -11.51 -59.07
N GLU A 426 -25.17 -12.63 -59.51
CA GLU A 426 -26.26 -12.63 -60.46
C GLU A 426 -27.43 -11.76 -59.98
N LYS A 427 -27.78 -11.82 -58.71
CA LYS A 427 -28.85 -11.05 -58.07
C LYS A 427 -28.55 -9.58 -57.92
N VAL A 428 -27.29 -9.19 -57.70
CA VAL A 428 -26.88 -7.82 -57.41
C VAL A 428 -26.19 -7.13 -58.59
N SER A 429 -26.06 -7.79 -59.74
CA SER A 429 -25.28 -7.27 -60.87
C SER A 429 -25.94 -6.06 -61.57
N ARG A 430 -27.26 -5.96 -61.50
CA ARG A 430 -28.00 -4.91 -62.25
C ARG A 430 -29.33 -4.60 -61.59
N TYR A 431 -29.63 -3.32 -61.48
CA TYR A 431 -30.91 -2.81 -60.98
C TYR A 431 -31.49 -1.77 -61.94
N LYS A 432 -32.81 -1.81 -62.18
CA LYS A 432 -33.52 -0.69 -62.88
C LYS A 432 -33.51 0.52 -61.97
N ALA A 433 -33.32 1.70 -62.50
CA ALA A 433 -33.17 2.94 -61.73
C ALA A 433 -34.42 3.26 -60.87
N ASP A 434 -35.60 2.82 -61.30
CA ASP A 434 -36.87 3.00 -60.58
C ASP A 434 -37.17 1.91 -59.56
N SER A 435 -36.34 0.84 -59.48
CA SER A 435 -36.51 -0.27 -58.53
C SER A 435 -36.29 0.15 -57.07
N LEU A 436 -36.86 -0.63 -56.17
CA LEU A 436 -36.73 -0.39 -54.74
C LEU A 436 -35.27 -0.58 -54.29
N GLU A 437 -34.60 -1.57 -54.84
CA GLU A 437 -33.20 -1.89 -54.63
C GLU A 437 -32.28 -0.76 -55.16
N ALA A 438 -32.58 -0.21 -56.32
CA ALA A 438 -31.86 0.94 -56.88
C ALA A 438 -31.94 2.15 -55.95
N ARG A 439 -33.14 2.46 -55.46
CA ARG A 439 -33.35 3.54 -54.49
C ARG A 439 -32.58 3.31 -53.18
N GLN A 440 -32.36 2.09 -52.79
CA GLN A 440 -31.59 1.72 -51.63
C GLN A 440 -30.06 1.87 -51.86
N ILE A 441 -29.56 1.64 -53.04
CA ILE A 441 -28.15 1.84 -53.41
C ILE A 441 -27.88 3.31 -53.70
N TRP A 442 -28.87 4.03 -54.23
CA TRP A 442 -28.78 5.41 -54.69
C TRP A 442 -29.17 6.43 -53.63
N ILE A 443 -28.49 6.34 -52.52
CA ILE A 443 -28.75 7.15 -51.32
C ILE A 443 -27.81 8.34 -51.22
N GLU A 444 -28.31 9.42 -50.63
CA GLU A 444 -27.50 10.61 -50.41
C GLU A 444 -26.53 10.54 -49.26
N LYS A 445 -26.70 9.61 -48.34
CA LYS A 445 -25.90 9.46 -47.13
C LYS A 445 -25.36 8.04 -47.02
N PRO A 446 -24.14 7.84 -46.45
CA PRO A 446 -23.60 6.51 -46.21
C PRO A 446 -24.51 5.67 -45.30
N ILE A 447 -24.63 4.35 -45.59
CA ILE A 447 -25.35 3.38 -44.78
C ILE A 447 -24.39 2.35 -44.22
N TYR A 448 -24.60 1.99 -42.93
CA TYR A 448 -23.77 1.06 -42.19
C TYR A 448 -24.59 0.03 -41.38
N SER A 449 -25.85 -0.24 -41.81
CA SER A 449 -26.75 -1.22 -41.18
C SER A 449 -27.35 -2.16 -42.20
N LEU A 450 -27.56 -3.41 -41.81
CA LEU A 450 -28.28 -4.42 -42.62
C LEU A 450 -29.80 -4.21 -42.61
N ASP A 451 -30.36 -3.50 -41.65
CA ASP A 451 -31.80 -3.23 -41.50
C ASP A 451 -32.38 -2.41 -42.68
N PHE A 452 -31.49 -1.94 -43.48
CA PHE A 452 -31.79 -1.14 -44.66
C PHE A 452 -32.34 -1.95 -45.86
N TYR A 453 -32.01 -3.24 -45.95
CA TYR A 453 -32.39 -4.07 -47.11
C TYR A 453 -33.88 -4.44 -47.10
N SER A 454 -34.50 -4.52 -48.29
CA SER A 454 -35.81 -5.15 -48.47
C SER A 454 -35.79 -6.63 -48.06
N ASP A 455 -36.93 -7.22 -47.69
CA ASP A 455 -36.99 -8.61 -47.26
C ASP A 455 -36.30 -9.59 -48.23
N THR A 456 -36.50 -9.39 -49.54
CA THR A 456 -35.92 -10.22 -50.61
C THR A 456 -34.40 -10.09 -50.67
N MET A 457 -33.87 -8.88 -50.50
CA MET A 457 -32.43 -8.63 -50.49
C MET A 457 -31.81 -9.05 -49.16
N ALA A 458 -32.49 -8.87 -48.04
CA ALA A 458 -32.04 -9.32 -46.73
C ALA A 458 -31.81 -10.84 -46.68
N ASP A 459 -32.69 -11.62 -47.32
CA ASP A 459 -32.52 -13.07 -47.48
C ASP A 459 -31.31 -13.44 -48.33
N ALA A 460 -31.03 -12.69 -49.36
CA ALA A 460 -29.85 -12.91 -50.21
C ALA A 460 -28.55 -12.58 -49.45
N VAL A 461 -28.51 -11.44 -48.77
CA VAL A 461 -27.40 -11.01 -47.92
C VAL A 461 -27.13 -12.01 -46.78
N LYS A 462 -28.18 -12.55 -46.16
CA LYS A 462 -28.08 -13.56 -45.11
C LYS A 462 -27.54 -14.90 -45.64
N ARG A 463 -27.97 -15.33 -46.83
CA ARG A 463 -27.46 -16.55 -47.49
C ARG A 463 -26.00 -16.41 -47.89
N GLU A 464 -25.57 -15.23 -48.31
CA GLU A 464 -24.16 -14.92 -48.58
C GLU A 464 -23.31 -14.92 -47.29
N GLY A 465 -23.94 -14.84 -46.10
CA GLY A 465 -23.24 -14.86 -44.80
C GLY A 465 -22.72 -13.48 -44.38
N ILE A 466 -23.14 -12.42 -44.99
CA ILE A 466 -22.74 -11.05 -44.68
C ILE A 466 -23.31 -10.64 -43.33
N LYS A 467 -22.44 -10.13 -42.45
CA LYS A 467 -22.80 -9.69 -41.10
C LYS A 467 -22.80 -8.15 -40.94
N ALA A 468 -22.03 -7.45 -41.76
CA ALA A 468 -22.00 -5.98 -41.77
C ALA A 468 -21.79 -5.43 -43.17
N VAL A 469 -22.32 -4.26 -43.45
CA VAL A 469 -22.18 -3.57 -44.74
C VAL A 469 -21.79 -2.12 -44.55
N ALA A 470 -21.13 -1.56 -45.58
CA ALA A 470 -20.89 -0.14 -45.79
C ALA A 470 -21.27 0.21 -47.20
N ILE A 471 -22.28 1.06 -47.41
CA ILE A 471 -22.66 1.59 -48.69
C ILE A 471 -22.35 3.09 -48.67
N VAL A 472 -21.38 3.51 -49.48
CA VAL A 472 -20.88 4.89 -49.49
C VAL A 472 -21.14 5.49 -50.87
N PRO A 473 -21.95 6.55 -50.96
CA PRO A 473 -22.27 7.15 -52.25
C PRO A 473 -21.07 7.89 -52.87
N LEU A 474 -20.96 7.79 -54.18
CA LEU A 474 -20.03 8.58 -54.99
C LEU A 474 -20.77 9.82 -55.46
N LYS A 475 -20.53 10.98 -54.82
CA LYS A 475 -21.21 12.26 -55.11
C LYS A 475 -20.33 13.21 -55.89
N TYR A 476 -20.79 13.64 -57.06
CA TYR A 476 -20.13 14.66 -57.86
C TYR A 476 -21.07 15.86 -58.04
N ARG A 477 -20.64 17.07 -57.64
CA ARG A 477 -21.42 18.32 -57.75
C ARG A 477 -22.83 18.23 -57.12
N GLY A 478 -23.02 17.41 -56.11
CA GLY A 478 -24.30 17.23 -55.42
C GLY A 478 -25.15 16.05 -55.93
N GLU A 479 -24.81 15.45 -57.05
CA GLU A 479 -25.49 14.30 -57.62
C GLU A 479 -24.75 12.99 -57.31
N VAL A 480 -25.48 11.91 -57.08
CA VAL A 480 -24.91 10.57 -56.87
C VAL A 480 -24.65 9.93 -58.23
N VAL A 481 -23.41 9.64 -58.58
CA VAL A 481 -22.98 8.99 -59.82
C VAL A 481 -22.68 7.49 -59.66
N GLY A 482 -22.61 7.02 -58.41
CA GLY A 482 -22.32 5.64 -58.11
C GLY A 482 -22.28 5.36 -56.60
N SER A 483 -21.88 4.17 -56.23
CA SER A 483 -21.62 3.81 -54.83
C SER A 483 -20.49 2.82 -54.68
N LEU A 484 -19.77 2.92 -53.56
CA LEU A 484 -18.84 1.94 -53.06
C LEU A 484 -19.55 1.10 -52.01
N ASN A 485 -19.72 -0.19 -52.27
CA ASN A 485 -20.39 -1.10 -51.38
C ASN A 485 -19.35 -2.13 -50.85
N PHE A 486 -19.12 -2.15 -49.56
CA PHE A 486 -18.26 -3.11 -48.89
C PHE A 486 -19.04 -3.89 -47.84
N ALA A 487 -18.62 -5.13 -47.60
CA ALA A 487 -19.25 -5.97 -46.61
C ALA A 487 -18.25 -6.83 -45.86
N SER A 488 -18.70 -7.41 -44.76
CA SER A 488 -17.91 -8.26 -43.89
C SER A 488 -18.68 -9.52 -43.49
N HIS A 489 -18.01 -10.66 -43.57
CA HIS A 489 -18.46 -11.95 -43.04
C HIS A 489 -18.01 -12.15 -41.57
N THR A 490 -17.09 -11.32 -41.11
CA THR A 490 -16.48 -11.48 -39.77
C THR A 490 -16.93 -10.41 -38.78
N LEU A 491 -17.03 -9.15 -39.19
CA LEU A 491 -17.47 -8.05 -38.35
C LEU A 491 -19.00 -8.01 -38.24
N ASN A 492 -19.53 -7.82 -37.01
CA ASN A 492 -20.97 -7.59 -36.80
C ASN A 492 -21.38 -6.12 -37.03
N LYS A 493 -20.44 -5.21 -37.14
CA LYS A 493 -20.63 -3.78 -37.37
C LYS A 493 -19.36 -3.19 -37.99
N ILE A 494 -19.51 -2.31 -39.00
CA ILE A 494 -18.36 -1.59 -39.55
C ILE A 494 -17.87 -0.55 -38.53
N PRO A 495 -16.60 -0.63 -38.07
CA PRO A 495 -16.01 0.35 -37.15
C PRO A 495 -15.96 1.76 -37.71
N TRP A 496 -16.01 2.77 -36.86
CA TRP A 496 -15.98 4.18 -37.26
C TRP A 496 -14.73 4.55 -38.09
N SER A 497 -13.56 3.99 -37.73
CA SER A 497 -12.32 4.18 -38.51
C SER A 497 -12.42 3.74 -39.94
N ILE A 498 -13.01 2.56 -40.19
CA ILE A 498 -13.24 2.01 -41.53
C ILE A 498 -14.29 2.86 -42.28
N ARG A 499 -15.35 3.33 -41.62
CA ARG A 499 -16.35 4.22 -42.22
C ARG A 499 -15.70 5.49 -42.79
N ASN A 500 -14.94 6.20 -41.95
CA ASN A 500 -14.24 7.43 -42.36
C ASN A 500 -13.25 7.18 -43.50
N PHE A 501 -12.53 6.06 -43.44
CA PHE A 501 -11.62 5.66 -44.50
C PHE A 501 -12.40 5.49 -45.83
N LEU A 502 -13.47 4.70 -45.84
CA LEU A 502 -14.28 4.47 -47.05
C LEU A 502 -14.93 5.74 -47.61
N GLU A 503 -15.40 6.63 -46.74
CA GLU A 503 -15.93 7.95 -47.14
C GLU A 503 -14.83 8.81 -47.80
N SER A 504 -13.60 8.76 -47.24
CA SER A 504 -12.48 9.51 -47.85
C SER A 504 -12.04 8.94 -49.19
N ILE A 505 -12.07 7.62 -49.36
CA ILE A 505 -11.82 6.95 -50.64
C ILE A 505 -12.92 7.34 -51.66
N ALA A 506 -14.19 7.34 -51.26
CA ALA A 506 -15.29 7.75 -52.13
C ALA A 506 -15.10 9.16 -52.69
N LEU A 507 -14.65 10.11 -51.83
CA LEU A 507 -14.33 11.47 -52.26
C LEU A 507 -13.17 11.56 -53.27
N GLN A 508 -12.18 10.66 -53.15
CA GLN A 508 -11.10 10.60 -54.14
C GLN A 508 -11.55 9.97 -55.45
N VAL A 509 -12.20 8.82 -55.38
CA VAL A 509 -12.64 8.03 -56.54
C VAL A 509 -13.61 8.79 -57.42
N VAL A 510 -14.55 9.53 -56.84
CA VAL A 510 -15.56 10.25 -57.59
C VAL A 510 -14.98 11.26 -58.59
N ASN A 511 -13.84 11.89 -58.26
CA ASN A 511 -13.21 12.87 -59.15
C ASN A 511 -12.65 12.24 -60.43
N TYR A 512 -12.43 10.93 -60.45
CA TYR A 512 -11.98 10.19 -61.63
C TYR A 512 -13.10 9.48 -62.35
N VAL A 513 -14.15 9.06 -61.64
CA VAL A 513 -15.32 8.34 -62.20
C VAL A 513 -16.28 9.30 -62.89
N ALA A 514 -16.58 10.44 -62.29
CA ALA A 514 -17.58 11.38 -62.79
C ALA A 514 -17.30 11.92 -64.21
N PRO A 515 -16.07 12.29 -64.57
CA PRO A 515 -15.79 12.75 -65.94
C PRO A 515 -16.07 11.68 -66.99
N VAL A 516 -15.83 10.40 -66.69
CA VAL A 516 -16.05 9.29 -67.61
C VAL A 516 -17.55 9.02 -67.78
N CYS A 517 -18.34 9.10 -66.71
CA CYS A 517 -19.79 8.96 -66.78
C CYS A 517 -20.43 10.10 -67.60
N ILE A 518 -20.00 11.35 -67.41
CA ILE A 518 -20.50 12.52 -68.08
C ILE A 518 -20.09 12.54 -69.58
N GLN A 519 -18.90 12.06 -69.97
CA GLN A 519 -18.49 11.95 -71.36
C GLN A 519 -19.28 10.90 -72.10
N ALA A 520 -19.73 9.83 -71.46
CA ALA A 520 -20.65 8.85 -72.08
C ALA A 520 -22.03 9.38 -72.33
N GLU A 521 -22.47 10.48 -71.70
CA GLU A 521 -23.72 11.21 -71.95
C GLU A 521 -23.63 12.11 -73.16
N LEU A 522 -22.43 12.53 -73.55
CA LEU A 522 -22.20 13.51 -74.65
C LEU A 522 -21.80 12.84 -75.97
N SER A 523 -21.61 11.55 -76.04
CA SER A 523 -21.26 10.75 -77.20
C SER A 523 -22.41 9.86 -77.62
#